data_ecaa20933381c32cd87c7ceed1e4d7bf
#
_entry.id   ecaa20933381c32cd87c7ceed1e4d7bf
#
_cell.length_a   1.000
_cell.length_b   1.000
_cell.length_c   1.000
_cell.angle_alpha   90.00
_cell.angle_beta   90.00
_cell.angle_gamma   90.00
#
_symmetry.space_group_name_H-M   'P 1'
#
loop_
_entity.id
_entity.type
_entity.pdbx_description
1 polymer ?
#
loop_
_entity_poly.entity_id
_entity_poly.type
_entity_poly.pdbx_seq_one_letter_code
_entity_poly.pdbx_strand_id
1 'polypeptide(L)'
;PIGVAAAIYLVEYAKRGSKLVKIIRVTTETLAGIPSIVFGLFGFLAFVLALHWGYSLIAGVLTLAIMVLPTIIRTTEEALIAVPDSFREGSFGLGAGKLRTIFVIVLPAAVPGILSGVILAIGRIVGESAALIFTAGSVAAVPWGSGKFFLSSTRTLAVHMYCLLSEGLYTNQAYATAVILLIIILIINGLSGILANKIGKENK
;
A
#
# COMPACT_ATOMS: atom_id res chain seq x y z
N PRO A 1 -6.53 5.54 -1.74
CA PRO A 1 -7.58 6.15 -2.60
C PRO A 1 -7.37 5.88 -4.08
N ILE A 2 -6.17 6.15 -4.64
CA ILE A 2 -5.88 6.01 -6.07
C ILE A 2 -6.08 4.55 -6.53
N GLY A 3 -5.55 3.57 -5.81
CA GLY A 3 -5.69 2.14 -6.14
C GLY A 3 -7.14 1.67 -6.08
N VAL A 4 -7.90 2.12 -5.08
CA VAL A 4 -9.34 1.81 -4.96
C VAL A 4 -10.13 2.41 -6.13
N ALA A 5 -9.87 3.68 -6.47
CA ALA A 5 -10.53 4.34 -7.60
C ALA A 5 -10.21 3.63 -8.94
N ALA A 6 -8.95 3.23 -9.14
CA ALA A 6 -8.55 2.47 -10.32
C ALA A 6 -9.27 1.11 -10.40
N ALA A 7 -9.36 0.38 -9.29
CA ALA A 7 -10.07 -0.90 -9.24
C ALA A 7 -11.58 -0.75 -9.52
N ILE A 8 -12.23 0.28 -8.95
CA ILE A 8 -13.62 0.59 -9.25
C ILE A 8 -13.80 0.83 -10.75
N TYR A 9 -12.91 1.62 -11.37
CA TYR A 9 -12.98 1.85 -12.80
C TYR A 9 -12.84 0.54 -13.60
N LEU A 10 -11.88 -0.31 -13.25
CA LEU A 10 -11.61 -1.56 -13.96
C LEU A 10 -12.76 -2.58 -13.85
N VAL A 11 -13.44 -2.65 -12.68
CA VAL A 11 -14.52 -3.62 -12.46
C VAL A 11 -15.85 -3.09 -12.95
N GLU A 12 -16.18 -1.83 -12.65
CA GLU A 12 -17.52 -1.31 -12.84
C GLU A 12 -17.72 -0.54 -14.15
N TYR A 13 -16.68 0.17 -14.64
CA TYR A 13 -16.81 1.05 -15.81
C TYR A 13 -16.20 0.47 -17.07
N ALA A 14 -15.13 -0.26 -16.96
CA ALA A 14 -14.43 -0.77 -18.14
C ALA A 14 -15.23 -1.87 -18.83
N LYS A 15 -15.21 -1.89 -20.17
CA LYS A 15 -15.88 -2.95 -20.93
C LYS A 15 -15.27 -4.31 -20.62
N ARG A 16 -16.11 -5.29 -20.27
CA ARG A 16 -15.70 -6.69 -20.07
C ARG A 16 -15.00 -7.18 -21.36
N GLY A 17 -13.78 -7.73 -21.22
CA GLY A 17 -12.99 -8.19 -22.39
C GLY A 17 -12.17 -7.13 -23.12
N SER A 18 -12.12 -5.88 -22.64
CA SER A 18 -11.25 -4.84 -23.22
C SER A 18 -9.78 -5.25 -23.14
N LYS A 19 -9.05 -5.10 -24.26
CA LYS A 19 -7.59 -5.34 -24.31
C LYS A 19 -6.83 -4.48 -23.31
N LEU A 20 -7.26 -3.24 -23.11
CA LEU A 20 -6.67 -2.32 -22.16
C LEU A 20 -6.78 -2.83 -20.72
N VAL A 21 -7.96 -3.31 -20.30
CA VAL A 21 -8.16 -3.92 -18.98
C VAL A 21 -7.25 -5.13 -18.78
N LYS A 22 -7.14 -5.98 -19.79
CA LYS A 22 -6.26 -7.15 -19.75
C LYS A 22 -4.78 -6.74 -19.58
N ILE A 23 -4.33 -5.72 -20.31
CA ILE A 23 -2.97 -5.19 -20.18
C ILE A 23 -2.74 -4.65 -18.77
N ILE A 24 -3.65 -3.83 -18.23
CA ILE A 24 -3.52 -3.28 -16.88
C ILE A 24 -3.43 -4.40 -15.85
N ARG A 25 -4.26 -5.44 -15.94
CA ARG A 25 -4.22 -6.57 -15.00
C ARG A 25 -2.89 -7.32 -15.07
N VAL A 26 -2.42 -7.66 -16.25
CA VAL A 26 -1.11 -8.32 -16.43
C VAL A 26 0.02 -7.46 -15.91
N THR A 27 -0.04 -6.13 -16.16
CA THR A 27 0.97 -5.19 -15.65
C THR A 27 0.95 -5.11 -14.12
N THR A 28 -0.22 -5.02 -13.48
CA THR A 28 -0.35 -4.99 -12.02
C THR A 28 0.12 -6.31 -11.38
N GLU A 29 -0.19 -7.45 -11.97
CA GLU A 29 0.31 -8.75 -11.51
C GLU A 29 1.84 -8.84 -11.62
N THR A 30 2.39 -8.41 -12.75
CA THR A 30 3.85 -8.40 -12.95
C THR A 30 4.53 -7.47 -11.96
N LEU A 31 4.03 -6.26 -11.77
CA LEU A 31 4.56 -5.30 -10.80
C LEU A 31 4.48 -5.82 -9.37
N ALA A 32 3.40 -6.51 -8.98
CA ALA A 32 3.26 -7.11 -7.65
C ALA A 32 4.32 -8.18 -7.36
N GLY A 33 4.85 -8.85 -8.39
CA GLY A 33 5.91 -9.86 -8.30
C GLY A 33 7.34 -9.31 -8.30
N ILE A 34 7.53 -8.01 -8.55
CA ILE A 34 8.87 -7.41 -8.58
C ILE A 34 9.43 -7.31 -7.15
N PRO A 35 10.72 -7.68 -6.92
CA PRO A 35 11.39 -7.49 -5.64
C PRO A 35 11.43 -6.01 -5.22
N SER A 36 11.26 -5.72 -3.92
CA SER A 36 11.20 -4.35 -3.40
C SER A 36 12.47 -3.53 -3.67
N ILE A 37 13.64 -4.20 -3.73
CA ILE A 37 14.90 -3.54 -4.06
C ILE A 37 14.88 -2.89 -5.45
N VAL A 38 14.17 -3.49 -6.41
CA VAL A 38 14.03 -2.93 -7.78
C VAL A 38 13.20 -1.64 -7.75
N PHE A 39 12.13 -1.61 -6.94
CA PHE A 39 11.38 -0.36 -6.68
C PHE A 39 12.26 0.69 -6.00
N GLY A 40 13.14 0.28 -5.07
CA GLY A 40 14.12 1.15 -4.46
C GLY A 40 15.09 1.78 -5.45
N LEU A 41 15.64 0.97 -6.37
CA LEU A 41 16.51 1.46 -7.44
C LEU A 41 15.78 2.38 -8.41
N PHE A 42 14.53 2.05 -8.78
CA PHE A 42 13.71 2.94 -9.59
C PHE A 42 13.47 4.28 -8.88
N GLY A 43 13.06 4.24 -7.60
CA GLY A 43 12.85 5.44 -6.79
C GLY A 43 14.12 6.28 -6.63
N PHE A 44 15.27 5.62 -6.49
CA PHE A 44 16.58 6.28 -6.46
C PHE A 44 16.86 7.03 -7.77
N LEU A 45 16.73 6.35 -8.91
CA LEU A 45 16.97 6.97 -10.21
C LEU A 45 15.98 8.10 -10.51
N ALA A 46 14.68 7.90 -10.22
CA ALA A 46 13.63 8.85 -10.57
C ALA A 46 13.58 10.03 -9.58
N PHE A 47 13.52 9.78 -8.27
CA PHE A 47 13.26 10.81 -7.28
C PHE A 47 14.55 11.42 -6.71
N VAL A 48 15.53 10.58 -6.39
CA VAL A 48 16.78 11.06 -5.74
C VAL A 48 17.67 11.73 -6.76
N LEU A 49 17.90 11.11 -7.94
CA LEU A 49 18.82 11.63 -8.95
C LEU A 49 18.11 12.54 -9.96
N ALA A 50 17.09 12.08 -10.69
CA ALA A 50 16.50 12.84 -11.79
C ALA A 50 15.75 14.08 -11.32
N LEU A 51 14.99 14.00 -10.20
CA LEU A 51 14.33 15.16 -9.61
C LEU A 51 15.21 15.95 -8.64
N HIS A 52 16.45 15.51 -8.39
CA HIS A 52 17.40 16.15 -7.49
C HIS A 52 16.88 16.39 -6.06
N TRP A 53 15.96 15.49 -5.57
CA TRP A 53 15.44 15.61 -4.20
C TRP A 53 16.41 15.09 -3.14
N GLY A 54 17.46 14.35 -3.56
CA GLY A 54 18.35 13.66 -2.65
C GLY A 54 17.64 12.54 -1.89
N TYR A 55 18.35 11.90 -0.97
CA TYR A 55 17.73 10.98 -0.02
C TYR A 55 16.75 11.76 0.85
N SER A 56 15.47 11.40 0.78
CA SER A 56 14.43 12.19 1.42
C SER A 56 13.22 11.34 1.78
N LEU A 57 12.50 11.78 2.82
CA LEU A 57 11.27 11.14 3.25
C LEU A 57 10.26 11.05 2.10
N ILE A 58 10.11 12.10 1.30
CA ILE A 58 9.16 12.13 0.18
C ILE A 58 9.52 11.14 -0.91
N ALA A 59 10.82 10.97 -1.24
CA ALA A 59 11.27 9.97 -2.20
C ALA A 59 10.93 8.56 -1.72
N GLY A 60 11.14 8.27 -0.43
CA GLY A 60 10.75 7.01 0.19
C GLY A 60 9.24 6.78 0.15
N VAL A 61 8.43 7.76 0.55
CA VAL A 61 6.96 7.68 0.56
C VAL A 61 6.40 7.40 -0.83
N LEU A 62 6.88 8.12 -1.86
CA LEU A 62 6.40 7.90 -3.23
C LEU A 62 6.82 6.54 -3.78
N THR A 63 8.02 6.07 -3.48
CA THR A 63 8.48 4.74 -3.87
C THR A 63 7.63 3.65 -3.23
N LEU A 64 7.34 3.75 -1.93
CA LEU A 64 6.44 2.82 -1.25
C LEU A 64 5.01 2.89 -1.79
N ALA A 65 4.51 4.07 -2.09
CA ALA A 65 3.18 4.25 -2.68
C ALA A 65 3.06 3.52 -4.03
N ILE A 66 4.07 3.66 -4.90
CA ILE A 66 4.12 2.95 -6.18
C ILE A 66 4.23 1.44 -5.96
N MET A 67 5.03 0.98 -5.01
CA MET A 67 5.24 -0.42 -4.70
C MET A 67 3.97 -1.13 -4.20
N VAL A 68 3.15 -0.46 -3.38
CA VAL A 68 1.92 -1.08 -2.84
C VAL A 68 0.70 -0.88 -3.71
N LEU A 69 0.75 0.04 -4.68
CA LEU A 69 -0.38 0.37 -5.55
C LEU A 69 -0.94 -0.87 -6.28
N PRO A 70 -0.12 -1.75 -6.90
CA PRO A 70 -0.60 -2.97 -7.56
C PRO A 70 -1.36 -3.89 -6.60
N THR A 71 -0.86 -4.05 -5.38
CA THR A 71 -1.50 -4.89 -4.35
C THR A 71 -2.87 -4.34 -3.98
N ILE A 72 -2.99 -3.02 -3.75
CA ILE A 72 -4.27 -2.38 -3.42
C ILE A 72 -5.25 -2.47 -4.58
N ILE A 73 -4.81 -2.26 -5.83
CA ILE A 73 -5.67 -2.41 -7.00
C ILE A 73 -6.23 -3.83 -7.06
N ARG A 74 -5.37 -4.83 -6.97
CA ARG A 74 -5.75 -6.24 -7.11
C ARG A 74 -6.70 -6.69 -6.00
N THR A 75 -6.38 -6.44 -4.74
CA THR A 75 -7.24 -6.83 -3.61
C THR A 75 -8.59 -6.12 -3.63
N THR A 76 -8.61 -4.84 -4.05
CA THR A 76 -9.86 -4.10 -4.23
C THR A 76 -10.68 -4.66 -5.40
N GLU A 77 -10.05 -5.02 -6.51
CA GLU A 77 -10.71 -5.65 -7.66
C GLU A 77 -11.34 -6.99 -7.24
N GLU A 78 -10.60 -7.83 -6.54
CA GLU A 78 -11.09 -9.11 -6.01
C GLU A 78 -12.28 -8.91 -5.05
N ALA A 79 -12.21 -7.90 -4.17
CA ALA A 79 -13.29 -7.57 -3.25
C ALA A 79 -14.57 -7.09 -3.96
N LEU A 80 -14.43 -6.28 -5.01
CA LEU A 80 -15.55 -5.79 -5.82
C LEU A 80 -16.20 -6.91 -6.64
N ILE A 81 -15.40 -7.82 -7.19
CA ILE A 81 -15.90 -8.99 -7.95
C ILE A 81 -16.61 -9.98 -7.04
N ALA A 82 -16.21 -10.11 -5.78
CA ALA A 82 -16.85 -10.99 -4.80
C ALA A 82 -18.26 -10.55 -4.40
N VAL A 83 -18.66 -9.30 -4.68
CA VAL A 83 -20.05 -8.85 -4.46
C VAL A 83 -20.98 -9.48 -5.50
N PRO A 84 -22.03 -10.21 -5.10
CA PRO A 84 -22.94 -10.85 -6.03
C PRO A 84 -23.61 -9.88 -7.01
N ASP A 85 -23.77 -10.27 -8.25
CA ASP A 85 -24.38 -9.42 -9.29
C ASP A 85 -25.86 -9.09 -8.98
N SER A 86 -26.54 -9.93 -8.20
CA SER A 86 -27.92 -9.67 -7.74
C SER A 86 -28.08 -8.36 -6.97
N PHE A 87 -27.04 -7.90 -6.26
CA PHE A 87 -27.06 -6.58 -5.61
C PHE A 87 -27.11 -5.45 -6.63
N ARG A 88 -26.41 -5.60 -7.75
CA ARG A 88 -26.39 -4.62 -8.86
C ARG A 88 -27.72 -4.65 -9.60
N GLU A 89 -28.21 -5.84 -9.96
CA GLU A 89 -29.46 -6.05 -10.67
C GLU A 89 -30.65 -5.55 -9.88
N GLY A 90 -30.74 -5.87 -8.57
CA GLY A 90 -31.78 -5.37 -7.69
C GLY A 90 -31.81 -3.85 -7.59
N SER A 91 -30.64 -3.21 -7.49
CA SER A 91 -30.53 -1.76 -7.47
C SER A 91 -31.00 -1.11 -8.78
N PHE A 92 -30.61 -1.66 -9.92
CA PHE A 92 -31.05 -1.18 -11.23
C PHE A 92 -32.56 -1.42 -11.43
N GLY A 93 -33.09 -2.56 -10.96
CA GLY A 93 -34.52 -2.85 -10.99
C GLY A 93 -35.36 -1.85 -10.20
N LEU A 94 -34.81 -1.26 -9.13
CA LEU A 94 -35.43 -0.16 -8.37
C LEU A 94 -35.20 1.22 -9.00
N GLY A 95 -34.63 1.31 -10.20
CA GLY A 95 -34.41 2.56 -10.93
C GLY A 95 -33.15 3.34 -10.48
N ALA A 96 -32.28 2.76 -9.67
CA ALA A 96 -31.05 3.44 -9.27
C ALA A 96 -30.05 3.55 -10.44
N GLY A 97 -29.44 4.72 -10.59
CA GLY A 97 -28.38 4.92 -11.56
C GLY A 97 -27.06 4.22 -11.14
N LYS A 98 -26.17 3.98 -12.11
CA LYS A 98 -24.91 3.24 -11.93
C LYS A 98 -24.03 3.80 -10.80
N LEU A 99 -23.85 5.12 -10.74
CA LEU A 99 -23.07 5.77 -9.68
C LEU A 99 -23.63 5.45 -8.29
N ARG A 100 -24.95 5.59 -8.13
CA ARG A 100 -25.63 5.32 -6.86
C ARG A 100 -25.45 3.86 -6.46
N THR A 101 -25.64 2.93 -7.38
CA THR A 101 -25.43 1.49 -7.15
C THR A 101 -24.02 1.21 -6.66
N ILE A 102 -23.00 1.78 -7.31
CA ILE A 102 -21.60 1.55 -6.93
C ILE A 102 -21.31 2.09 -5.52
N PHE A 103 -21.63 3.37 -5.25
CA PHE A 103 -21.20 4.01 -4.00
C PHE A 103 -22.08 3.66 -2.80
N VAL A 104 -23.36 3.31 -3.01
CA VAL A 104 -24.31 3.04 -1.92
C VAL A 104 -24.48 1.54 -1.63
N ILE A 105 -24.21 0.67 -2.61
CA ILE A 105 -24.47 -0.76 -2.46
C ILE A 105 -23.18 -1.58 -2.63
N VAL A 106 -22.52 -1.47 -3.80
CA VAL A 106 -21.39 -2.34 -4.12
C VAL A 106 -20.18 -2.02 -3.27
N LEU A 107 -19.80 -0.74 -3.16
CA LEU A 107 -18.62 -0.32 -2.42
C LEU A 107 -18.74 -0.62 -0.92
N PRO A 108 -19.85 -0.30 -0.22
CA PRO A 108 -20.01 -0.69 1.19
C PRO A 108 -19.96 -2.22 1.40
N ALA A 109 -20.54 -3.01 0.49
CA ALA A 109 -20.46 -4.47 0.55
C ALA A 109 -19.03 -5.00 0.35
N ALA A 110 -18.19 -4.32 -0.45
CA ALA A 110 -16.80 -4.67 -0.71
C ALA A 110 -15.81 -4.16 0.35
N VAL A 111 -16.21 -3.19 1.21
CA VAL A 111 -15.33 -2.56 2.22
C VAL A 111 -14.53 -3.55 3.05
N PRO A 112 -15.08 -4.67 3.59
CA PRO A 112 -14.29 -5.61 4.38
C PRO A 112 -13.12 -6.22 3.62
N GLY A 113 -13.32 -6.56 2.35
CA GLY A 113 -12.26 -7.07 1.47
C GLY A 113 -11.22 -6.00 1.11
N ILE A 114 -11.67 -4.78 0.83
CA ILE A 114 -10.79 -3.63 0.57
C ILE A 114 -9.90 -3.35 1.78
N LEU A 115 -10.49 -3.33 2.99
CA LEU A 115 -9.75 -3.12 4.23
C LEU A 115 -8.71 -4.20 4.47
N SER A 116 -9.01 -5.46 4.18
CA SER A 116 -8.05 -6.56 4.26
C SER A 116 -6.83 -6.32 3.37
N GLY A 117 -7.05 -5.84 2.14
CA GLY A 117 -5.96 -5.45 1.24
C GLY A 117 -5.12 -4.28 1.74
N VAL A 118 -5.77 -3.27 2.34
CA VAL A 118 -5.07 -2.11 2.94
C VAL A 118 -4.22 -2.56 4.13
N ILE A 119 -4.72 -3.44 4.98
CA ILE A 119 -3.99 -3.99 6.12
C ILE A 119 -2.73 -4.73 5.65
N LEU A 120 -2.87 -5.57 4.63
CA LEU A 120 -1.75 -6.28 4.03
C LEU A 120 -0.69 -5.32 3.48
N ALA A 121 -1.11 -4.25 2.82
CA ALA A 121 -0.22 -3.20 2.32
C ALA A 121 0.50 -2.46 3.45
N ILE A 122 -0.17 -2.13 4.54
CA ILE A 122 0.44 -1.49 5.73
C ILE A 122 1.50 -2.41 6.35
N GLY A 123 1.18 -3.69 6.54
CA GLY A 123 2.14 -4.66 7.08
C GLY A 123 3.41 -4.75 6.23
N ARG A 124 3.27 -4.73 4.89
CA ARG A 124 4.40 -4.72 3.96
C ARG A 124 5.24 -3.44 4.08
N ILE A 125 4.60 -2.27 4.17
CA ILE A 125 5.29 -0.97 4.29
C ILE A 125 6.10 -0.88 5.59
N VAL A 126 5.53 -1.33 6.71
CA VAL A 126 6.18 -1.21 8.04
C VAL A 126 7.46 -2.04 8.11
N GLY A 127 7.48 -3.20 7.46
CA GLY A 127 8.67 -4.06 7.39
C GLY A 127 9.66 -3.72 6.27
N GLU A 128 9.36 -2.74 5.41
CA GLU A 128 10.18 -2.46 4.24
C GLU A 128 11.50 -1.77 4.60
N SER A 129 12.61 -2.34 4.15
CA SER A 129 13.93 -1.78 4.32
C SER A 129 14.66 -1.55 2.98
N ALA A 130 14.60 -2.52 2.06
CA ALA A 130 15.39 -2.50 0.84
C ALA A 130 15.07 -1.30 -0.06
N ALA A 131 13.78 -1.00 -0.28
CA ALA A 131 13.39 0.15 -1.08
C ALA A 131 13.74 1.49 -0.41
N LEU A 132 13.64 1.55 0.94
CA LEU A 132 13.84 2.79 1.69
C LEU A 132 15.32 3.16 1.86
N ILE A 133 16.24 2.21 1.92
CA ILE A 133 17.68 2.49 1.97
C ILE A 133 18.11 3.30 0.76
N PHE A 134 17.57 3.00 -0.42
CA PHE A 134 17.89 3.69 -1.66
C PHE A 134 17.14 5.01 -1.87
N THR A 135 16.09 5.29 -1.11
CA THR A 135 15.22 6.44 -1.37
C THR A 135 15.10 7.41 -0.19
N ALA A 136 14.76 6.91 1.00
CA ALA A 136 14.70 7.72 2.22
C ALA A 136 16.07 7.91 2.87
N GLY A 137 17.01 6.97 2.63
CA GLY A 137 18.34 6.97 3.18
C GLY A 137 18.43 6.30 4.55
N SER A 138 19.59 6.51 5.22
CA SER A 138 19.95 5.80 6.46
C SER A 138 20.30 6.73 7.62
N VAL A 139 19.99 8.01 7.55
CA VAL A 139 20.34 8.98 8.61
C VAL A 139 19.48 8.75 9.85
N ALA A 140 20.16 8.54 11.00
CA ALA A 140 19.50 8.30 12.29
C ALA A 140 19.07 9.59 12.98
N ALA A 141 18.35 10.45 12.27
CA ALA A 141 17.84 11.69 12.83
C ALA A 141 16.36 11.85 12.52
N VAL A 142 15.62 12.38 13.48
CA VAL A 142 14.23 12.80 13.25
C VAL A 142 14.29 14.27 12.81
N PRO A 143 13.80 14.64 11.63
CA PRO A 143 13.97 15.98 11.07
C PRO A 143 12.98 17.01 11.67
N TRP A 144 12.77 16.99 13.00
CA TRP A 144 11.92 17.95 13.69
C TRP A 144 12.50 19.36 13.62
N GLY A 145 11.67 20.33 13.27
CA GLY A 145 12.06 21.75 13.29
C GLY A 145 12.86 22.24 12.09
N SER A 146 13.23 21.39 11.15
CA SER A 146 13.77 21.84 9.86
C SER A 146 12.61 22.20 8.92
N GLY A 147 12.61 23.38 8.32
CA GLY A 147 11.61 23.75 7.31
C GLY A 147 11.61 22.84 6.06
N LYS A 148 12.46 21.81 6.05
CA LYS A 148 12.61 20.82 4.97
C LYS A 148 12.29 19.38 5.44
N PHE A 149 11.35 19.21 6.36
CA PHE A 149 10.98 17.91 6.93
C PHE A 149 10.83 16.80 5.86
N PHE A 150 10.07 17.03 4.80
CA PHE A 150 9.84 16.06 3.73
C PHE A 150 11.05 15.81 2.82
N LEU A 151 11.98 16.76 2.74
CA LEU A 151 13.20 16.66 1.92
C LEU A 151 14.43 16.23 2.73
N SER A 152 14.26 15.85 3.97
CA SER A 152 15.34 15.37 4.83
C SER A 152 15.43 13.86 4.78
N SER A 153 16.67 13.35 4.79
CA SER A 153 16.91 11.91 4.93
C SER A 153 16.56 11.45 6.34
N THR A 154 15.91 10.30 6.42
CA THR A 154 15.57 9.64 7.68
C THR A 154 15.50 8.14 7.50
N ARG A 155 15.68 7.37 8.58
CA ARG A 155 15.55 5.92 8.52
C ARG A 155 14.34 5.41 9.31
N THR A 156 13.63 4.42 8.74
CA THR A 156 12.61 3.69 9.47
C THR A 156 13.23 2.69 10.43
N LEU A 157 12.40 2.09 11.30
CA LEU A 157 12.86 1.09 12.25
C LEU A 157 13.45 -0.15 11.54
N ALA A 158 12.85 -0.56 10.40
CA ALA A 158 13.35 -1.65 9.57
C ALA A 158 14.72 -1.34 8.96
N VAL A 159 14.91 -0.12 8.43
CA VAL A 159 16.21 0.36 7.93
C VAL A 159 17.22 0.48 9.06
N HIS A 160 16.78 0.93 10.25
CA HIS A 160 17.64 1.02 11.43
C HIS A 160 18.21 -0.34 11.82
N MET A 161 17.35 -1.35 11.92
CA MET A 161 17.74 -2.73 12.19
C MET A 161 18.77 -3.23 11.17
N TYR A 162 18.52 -2.98 9.87
CA TYR A 162 19.46 -3.37 8.81
C TYR A 162 20.83 -2.69 8.96
N CYS A 163 20.87 -1.39 9.23
CA CYS A 163 22.12 -0.66 9.43
C CYS A 163 22.93 -1.23 10.61
N LEU A 164 22.27 -1.48 11.75
CA LEU A 164 22.94 -2.07 12.93
C LEU A 164 23.52 -3.46 12.65
N LEU A 165 22.83 -4.28 11.86
CA LEU A 165 23.33 -5.60 11.46
C LEU A 165 24.49 -5.49 10.48
N SER A 166 24.42 -4.58 9.52
CA SER A 166 25.46 -4.42 8.50
C SER A 166 26.77 -3.87 9.07
N GLU A 167 26.70 -3.06 10.13
CA GLU A 167 27.88 -2.55 10.85
C GLU A 167 28.58 -3.64 11.68
N GLY A 168 27.88 -4.72 12.04
CA GLY A 168 28.44 -5.87 12.79
C GLY A 168 28.80 -5.59 14.26
N LEU A 169 28.74 -4.34 14.70
CA LEU A 169 29.17 -3.91 16.04
C LEU A 169 28.03 -3.93 17.06
N TYR A 170 26.78 -3.83 16.60
CA TYR A 170 25.60 -3.58 17.44
C TYR A 170 24.52 -4.67 17.31
N THR A 171 24.94 -5.94 17.24
CA THR A 171 24.06 -7.09 17.03
C THR A 171 22.95 -7.20 18.08
N ASN A 172 23.25 -6.96 19.37
CA ASN A 172 22.24 -6.99 20.43
C ASN A 172 21.16 -5.91 20.27
N GLN A 173 21.54 -4.71 19.84
CA GLN A 173 20.60 -3.62 19.55
C GLN A 173 19.77 -3.91 18.30
N ALA A 174 20.37 -4.57 17.30
CA ALA A 174 19.62 -5.01 16.13
C ALA A 174 18.54 -6.03 16.47
N TYR A 175 18.86 -7.02 17.34
CA TYR A 175 17.86 -7.98 17.82
C TYR A 175 16.77 -7.30 18.67
N ALA A 176 17.12 -6.37 19.54
CA ALA A 176 16.13 -5.60 20.31
C ALA A 176 15.21 -4.81 19.38
N THR A 177 15.77 -4.17 18.34
CA THR A 177 15.01 -3.43 17.33
C THR A 177 14.07 -4.37 16.54
N ALA A 178 14.52 -5.58 16.19
CA ALA A 178 13.70 -6.59 15.53
C ALA A 178 12.50 -7.00 16.37
N VAL A 179 12.70 -7.22 17.68
CA VAL A 179 11.61 -7.56 18.61
C VAL A 179 10.58 -6.41 18.70
N ILE A 180 11.05 -5.17 18.84
CA ILE A 180 10.17 -4.00 18.87
C ILE A 180 9.38 -3.88 17.56
N LEU A 181 10.04 -4.04 16.41
CA LEU A 181 9.39 -4.01 15.10
C LEU A 181 8.31 -5.09 14.98
N LEU A 182 8.61 -6.31 15.41
CA LEU A 182 7.67 -7.42 15.40
C LEU A 182 6.43 -7.13 16.27
N ILE A 183 6.64 -6.58 17.48
CA ILE A 183 5.54 -6.20 18.38
C ILE A 183 4.67 -5.11 17.71
N ILE A 184 5.28 -4.09 17.11
CA ILE A 184 4.56 -3.03 16.41
C ILE A 184 3.73 -3.62 15.25
N ILE A 185 4.28 -4.51 14.45
CA ILE A 185 3.57 -5.16 13.34
C ILE A 185 2.39 -5.99 13.86
N LEU A 186 2.56 -6.75 14.94
CA LEU A 186 1.50 -7.53 15.56
C LEU A 186 0.36 -6.63 16.07
N ILE A 187 0.70 -5.52 16.72
CA ILE A 187 -0.30 -4.55 17.20
C ILE A 187 -1.06 -3.92 16.03
N ILE A 188 -0.35 -3.45 15.00
CA ILE A 188 -0.98 -2.84 13.82
C ILE A 188 -1.91 -3.83 13.12
N ASN A 189 -1.47 -5.06 12.89
CA ASN A 189 -2.28 -6.08 12.25
C ASN A 189 -3.49 -6.49 13.10
N GLY A 190 -3.30 -6.64 14.42
CA GLY A 190 -4.38 -6.96 15.35
C GLY A 190 -5.45 -5.87 15.38
N LEU A 191 -5.05 -4.61 15.56
CA LEU A 191 -5.98 -3.47 15.55
C LEU A 191 -6.71 -3.32 14.22
N SER A 192 -5.98 -3.46 13.12
CA SER A 192 -6.55 -3.38 11.78
C SER A 192 -7.57 -4.49 11.52
N GLY A 193 -7.29 -5.73 11.97
CA GLY A 193 -8.22 -6.85 11.87
C GLY A 193 -9.52 -6.62 12.69
N ILE A 194 -9.39 -6.08 13.90
CA ILE A 194 -10.55 -5.72 14.74
C ILE A 194 -11.42 -4.66 14.04
N LEU A 195 -10.79 -3.62 13.48
CA LEU A 195 -11.48 -2.55 12.75
C LEU A 195 -12.20 -3.09 11.51
N ALA A 196 -11.54 -3.92 10.71
CA ALA A 196 -12.14 -4.53 9.52
C ALA A 196 -13.36 -5.39 9.87
N ASN A 197 -13.27 -6.20 10.93
CA ASN A 197 -14.36 -7.03 11.41
C ASN A 197 -15.54 -6.21 11.95
N LYS A 198 -15.27 -5.09 12.64
CA LYS A 198 -16.33 -4.21 13.16
C LYS A 198 -17.10 -3.55 12.02
N ILE A 199 -16.40 -2.96 11.04
CA ILE A 199 -17.02 -2.33 9.87
C ILE A 199 -17.78 -3.37 9.03
N GLY A 200 -17.25 -4.60 8.89
CA GLY A 200 -17.92 -5.67 8.17
C GLY A 200 -19.20 -6.19 8.84
N LYS A 201 -19.37 -5.99 10.17
CA LYS A 201 -20.59 -6.35 10.91
C LYS A 201 -21.66 -5.27 10.84
N GLU A 202 -21.28 -4.01 10.80
CA GLU A 202 -22.23 -2.88 10.69
C GLU A 202 -22.91 -2.80 9.31
N ASN A 203 -22.33 -3.43 8.29
CA ASN A 203 -22.84 -3.47 6.91
C ASN A 203 -23.63 -4.76 6.58
N LYS A 204 -23.92 -5.62 7.56
CA LYS A 204 -24.82 -6.77 7.44
C LYS A 204 -26.16 -6.48 8.10
#